data_804cdd7e0097c194d73a79b05ec5195e
#
_entry.id   804cdd7e0097c194d73a79b05ec5195e
#
_cell.length_a   1.000
_cell.length_b   1.000
_cell.length_c   1.000
_cell.angle_alpha   90.00
_cell.angle_beta   90.00
_cell.angle_gamma   90.00
#
_symmetry.space_group_name_H-M   'P 1'
#
loop_
_entity.id
_entity.type
_entity.pdbx_description
1 polymer ?
#
loop_
_entity_poly.entity_id
_entity_poly.type
_entity_poly.pdbx_seq_one_letter_code
_entity_poly.pdbx_strand_id
1 'polypeptide(L)'
;MGSCFVPEMPITENSQGKSQSWVELESGNFGCSHYRRRCKIRAPCCDEIFDCRHCHNESKNSIEVDPLDRHEIPRHDLKRVICSLCNTEQDVQQHCIECGVCMGNYFCSKCKFFDDDVSKNQYHCDECGICRIGGEENFFHCNKCGCCYSTQLKDSHICVEKAMHHNCAVCFEFLFDTMKDITVLPCGHTIHFECVKEMERHFQYSCPVCSKSFCDMSRVWEKLDQEIASTPMPEIYQNKMVWILCNDCGETSEVNFHILAHKCLRCKSYNTRQTQGGPSSCSPGITEMVR
;
A
#
# COMPACT_ATOMS: atom_id res chain seq x y z
N MET A 1 -9.66 18.58 -22.63
CA MET A 1 -10.66 19.59 -22.35
C MET A 1 -11.95 19.12 -23.02
N GLY A 2 -12.80 18.40 -22.32
CA GLY A 2 -14.11 17.98 -22.77
C GLY A 2 -15.14 18.54 -21.80
N SER A 3 -15.67 19.70 -22.16
CA SER A 3 -16.78 20.33 -21.45
C SER A 3 -18.05 19.51 -21.70
N CYS A 4 -18.62 18.93 -20.65
CA CYS A 4 -19.96 18.35 -20.73
C CYS A 4 -20.99 19.47 -20.81
N PHE A 5 -21.55 19.66 -22.00
CA PHE A 5 -22.75 20.49 -22.21
C PHE A 5 -23.95 19.76 -21.59
N VAL A 6 -24.61 20.41 -20.64
CA VAL A 6 -25.91 20.00 -20.10
C VAL A 6 -26.99 20.66 -20.99
N PRO A 7 -27.94 19.93 -21.60
CA PRO A 7 -29.05 20.53 -22.33
C PRO A 7 -30.05 21.15 -21.33
N GLU A 8 -30.42 22.41 -21.54
CA GLU A 8 -31.51 23.07 -20.84
C GLU A 8 -32.83 22.38 -21.21
N MET A 9 -33.53 21.86 -20.21
CA MET A 9 -34.87 21.34 -20.33
C MET A 9 -35.87 22.37 -19.80
N PRO A 10 -37.08 22.48 -20.41
CA PRO A 10 -38.04 23.52 -20.07
C PRO A 10 -38.71 23.30 -18.70
N ILE A 11 -38.91 24.40 -18.00
CA ILE A 11 -39.62 24.50 -16.72
C ILE A 11 -41.09 24.19 -16.94
N THR A 12 -41.61 23.11 -16.36
CA THR A 12 -43.04 22.92 -16.16
C THR A 12 -43.35 23.20 -14.70
N GLU A 13 -44.04 24.31 -14.44
CA GLU A 13 -44.65 24.60 -13.15
C GLU A 13 -45.81 23.62 -12.89
N ASN A 14 -45.74 22.83 -11.79
CA ASN A 14 -46.91 22.70 -10.90
C ASN A 14 -46.57 21.92 -9.60
N SER A 15 -47.11 22.49 -8.51
CA SER A 15 -47.45 21.99 -7.19
C SER A 15 -46.33 21.69 -6.19
N GLN A 16 -46.16 22.67 -5.26
CA GLN A 16 -45.83 22.55 -3.83
C GLN A 16 -44.91 21.39 -3.40
N GLY A 17 -43.62 21.60 -3.56
CA GLY A 17 -42.57 20.89 -2.90
C GLY A 17 -41.31 21.75 -3.06
N LYS A 18 -40.65 22.13 -1.96
CA LYS A 18 -39.48 23.00 -1.94
C LYS A 18 -38.46 22.55 -2.97
N SER A 19 -38.32 23.29 -4.06
CA SER A 19 -37.23 23.16 -5.02
C SER A 19 -35.92 23.60 -4.35
N GLN A 20 -35.17 22.67 -3.78
CA GLN A 20 -33.74 22.91 -3.51
C GLN A 20 -33.05 23.14 -4.86
N SER A 21 -32.41 24.29 -5.01
CA SER A 21 -31.66 24.60 -6.25
C SER A 21 -30.53 23.59 -6.44
N TRP A 22 -30.30 23.20 -7.69
CA TRP A 22 -29.20 22.26 -8.06
C TRP A 22 -27.81 22.71 -7.53
N VAL A 23 -27.62 24.01 -7.31
CA VAL A 23 -26.42 24.64 -6.74
C VAL A 23 -26.25 24.29 -5.27
N GLU A 24 -27.33 24.10 -4.49
CA GLU A 24 -27.24 23.63 -3.09
C GLU A 24 -26.98 22.14 -3.00
N LEU A 25 -27.32 21.37 -4.02
CA LEU A 25 -27.03 19.94 -4.12
C LEU A 25 -25.54 19.65 -4.45
N GLU A 26 -24.85 20.55 -5.15
CA GLU A 26 -23.42 20.46 -5.42
C GLU A 26 -22.55 20.70 -4.18
N SER A 27 -23.05 21.44 -3.19
CA SER A 27 -22.36 21.73 -1.93
C SER A 27 -22.62 20.70 -0.82
N GLY A 28 -23.48 19.71 -1.05
CA GLY A 28 -23.81 18.67 -0.08
C GLY A 28 -22.62 17.74 0.19
N ASN A 29 -22.34 17.52 1.47
CA ASN A 29 -21.28 16.61 1.93
C ASN A 29 -21.75 15.14 1.80
N PHE A 30 -21.86 14.65 0.55
CA PHE A 30 -22.25 13.26 0.25
C PHE A 30 -21.05 12.33 0.25
N GLY A 31 -21.27 11.09 0.72
CA GLY A 31 -20.27 10.06 0.78
C GLY A 31 -19.71 9.87 2.19
N CYS A 32 -18.47 9.44 2.28
CA CYS A 32 -17.78 9.09 3.53
C CYS A 32 -16.34 9.66 3.52
N SER A 33 -15.58 9.36 4.58
CA SER A 33 -14.15 9.71 4.68
C SER A 33 -13.29 9.11 3.55
N HIS A 34 -13.70 7.99 2.96
CA HIS A 34 -12.97 7.33 1.88
C HIS A 34 -13.25 7.94 0.51
N TYR A 35 -14.54 8.20 0.20
CA TYR A 35 -14.97 8.65 -1.13
C TYR A 35 -16.12 9.65 -1.04
N ARG A 36 -16.06 10.68 -1.87
CA ARG A 36 -17.17 11.58 -2.12
C ARG A 36 -18.02 11.02 -3.26
N ARG A 37 -19.31 10.77 -3.02
CA ARG A 37 -20.21 10.24 -4.05
C ARG A 37 -21.66 10.36 -3.60
N ARG A 38 -22.57 10.39 -4.55
CA ARG A 38 -24.02 10.56 -4.30
C ARG A 38 -24.77 9.23 -4.36
N CYS A 39 -24.12 8.14 -3.93
CA CYS A 39 -24.78 6.85 -3.76
C CYS A 39 -24.20 6.06 -2.59
N LYS A 40 -25.03 5.17 -2.07
CA LYS A 40 -24.65 4.10 -1.15
C LYS A 40 -24.65 2.76 -1.90
N ILE A 41 -24.09 1.73 -1.30
CA ILE A 41 -24.06 0.38 -1.85
C ILE A 41 -24.88 -0.56 -0.98
N ARG A 42 -25.53 -1.56 -1.61
CA ARG A 42 -26.04 -2.72 -0.90
C ARG A 42 -24.98 -3.83 -0.97
N ALA A 43 -24.47 -4.24 0.17
CA ALA A 43 -23.44 -5.26 0.28
C ALA A 43 -24.01 -6.65 -0.10
N PRO A 44 -23.46 -7.33 -1.12
CA PRO A 44 -24.01 -8.63 -1.55
C PRO A 44 -23.78 -9.77 -0.54
N CYS A 45 -22.88 -9.59 0.41
CA CYS A 45 -22.50 -10.57 1.42
C CYS A 45 -23.44 -10.59 2.65
N CYS A 46 -24.04 -9.44 3.00
CA CYS A 46 -24.89 -9.30 4.19
C CYS A 46 -26.21 -8.56 3.95
N ASP A 47 -26.46 -8.07 2.72
CA ASP A 47 -27.64 -7.30 2.31
C ASP A 47 -27.82 -5.95 3.06
N GLU A 48 -26.81 -5.49 3.79
CA GLU A 48 -26.80 -4.20 4.48
C GLU A 48 -26.35 -3.06 3.58
N ILE A 49 -26.70 -1.81 3.94
CA ILE A 49 -26.38 -0.60 3.19
C ILE A 49 -25.22 0.12 3.83
N PHE A 50 -24.21 0.44 3.01
CA PHE A 50 -23.01 1.17 3.42
C PHE A 50 -22.69 2.31 2.46
N ASP A 51 -21.98 3.32 2.94
CA ASP A 51 -21.55 4.43 2.08
C ASP A 51 -20.51 3.97 1.06
N CYS A 52 -19.64 3.01 1.39
CA CYS A 52 -18.68 2.41 0.46
C CYS A 52 -18.20 1.03 0.93
N ARG A 53 -17.41 0.36 0.08
CA ARG A 53 -16.78 -0.93 0.39
C ARG A 53 -15.87 -0.85 1.63
N HIS A 54 -15.11 0.22 1.79
CA HIS A 54 -14.24 0.38 2.97
C HIS A 54 -15.04 0.56 4.26
N CYS A 55 -16.11 1.36 4.25
CA CYS A 55 -17.01 1.49 5.40
C CYS A 55 -17.60 0.13 5.82
N HIS A 56 -17.97 -0.71 4.84
CA HIS A 56 -18.42 -2.08 5.12
C HIS A 56 -17.30 -2.91 5.76
N ASN A 57 -16.10 -2.94 5.13
CA ASN A 57 -15.01 -3.79 5.59
C ASN A 57 -14.51 -3.35 6.97
N GLU A 58 -14.47 -2.05 7.27
CA GLU A 58 -14.18 -1.55 8.62
C GLU A 58 -15.21 -2.00 9.66
N SER A 59 -16.48 -2.08 9.28
CA SER A 59 -17.56 -2.52 10.17
C SER A 59 -17.60 -4.05 10.34
N LYS A 60 -17.35 -4.82 9.27
CA LYS A 60 -17.56 -6.27 9.22
C LYS A 60 -16.27 -7.10 9.29
N ASN A 61 -15.11 -6.49 9.08
CA ASN A 61 -13.81 -7.18 9.15
C ASN A 61 -12.89 -6.56 10.20
N SER A 62 -13.44 -5.88 11.21
CA SER A 62 -12.67 -5.34 12.33
C SER A 62 -12.28 -6.44 13.33
N ILE A 63 -11.29 -6.14 14.16
CA ILE A 63 -10.83 -7.05 15.22
C ILE A 63 -11.92 -7.33 16.28
N GLU A 64 -12.91 -6.44 16.39
CA GLU A 64 -14.03 -6.54 17.34
C GLU A 64 -15.13 -7.52 16.89
N VAL A 65 -15.15 -7.87 15.60
CA VAL A 65 -16.11 -8.82 15.02
C VAL A 65 -15.61 -10.24 15.28
N ASP A 66 -16.54 -11.17 15.59
CA ASP A 66 -16.19 -12.58 15.72
C ASP A 66 -15.47 -13.08 14.45
N PRO A 67 -14.32 -13.78 14.57
CA PRO A 67 -13.58 -14.29 13.42
C PRO A 67 -14.39 -15.11 12.42
N LEU A 68 -15.45 -15.78 12.88
CA LEU A 68 -16.35 -16.59 12.03
C LEU A 68 -17.32 -15.72 11.21
N ASP A 69 -17.62 -14.50 11.69
CA ASP A 69 -18.54 -13.57 11.03
C ASP A 69 -17.81 -12.52 10.18
N ARG A 70 -16.48 -12.47 10.27
CA ARG A 70 -15.67 -11.52 9.49
C ARG A 70 -15.77 -11.80 8.01
N HIS A 71 -16.07 -10.76 7.25
CA HIS A 71 -16.13 -10.84 5.80
C HIS A 71 -15.87 -9.49 5.14
N GLU A 72 -15.52 -9.53 3.86
CA GLU A 72 -15.31 -8.36 3.02
C GLU A 72 -16.24 -8.41 1.81
N ILE A 73 -16.53 -7.23 1.25
CA ILE A 73 -17.26 -7.18 -0.02
C ILE A 73 -16.35 -7.62 -1.17
N PRO A 74 -16.76 -8.66 -1.94
CA PRO A 74 -16.13 -8.96 -3.22
C PRO A 74 -16.33 -7.78 -4.17
N ARG A 75 -15.23 -7.10 -4.55
CA ARG A 75 -15.23 -5.81 -5.27
C ARG A 75 -16.12 -5.80 -6.50
N HIS A 76 -16.09 -6.88 -7.28
CA HIS A 76 -16.77 -6.98 -8.57
C HIS A 76 -18.22 -7.47 -8.49
N ASP A 77 -18.65 -7.96 -7.32
CA ASP A 77 -19.95 -8.61 -7.13
C ASP A 77 -21.07 -7.63 -6.75
N LEU A 78 -20.72 -6.34 -6.59
CA LEU A 78 -21.69 -5.29 -6.29
C LEU A 78 -22.72 -5.18 -7.43
N LYS A 79 -24.02 -5.35 -7.09
CA LYS A 79 -25.13 -5.34 -8.06
C LYS A 79 -26.05 -4.13 -7.88
N ARG A 80 -26.19 -3.62 -6.66
CA ARG A 80 -27.18 -2.61 -6.30
C ARG A 80 -26.55 -1.39 -5.65
N VAL A 81 -27.03 -0.23 -6.05
CA VAL A 81 -26.69 1.07 -5.45
C VAL A 81 -27.96 1.85 -5.11
N ILE A 82 -27.86 2.69 -4.10
CA ILE A 82 -28.96 3.52 -3.63
C ILE A 82 -28.58 4.98 -3.84
N CYS A 83 -29.38 5.71 -4.58
CA CYS A 83 -29.20 7.15 -4.77
C CYS A 83 -29.32 7.89 -3.44
N SER A 84 -28.33 8.71 -3.09
CA SER A 84 -28.35 9.48 -1.83
C SER A 84 -29.33 10.66 -1.85
N LEU A 85 -29.85 11.06 -3.03
CA LEU A 85 -30.76 12.17 -3.17
C LEU A 85 -32.25 11.73 -3.11
N CYS A 86 -32.60 10.70 -3.88
CA CYS A 86 -34.02 10.26 -3.98
C CYS A 86 -34.27 8.89 -3.33
N ASN A 87 -33.26 8.25 -2.77
CA ASN A 87 -33.30 6.92 -2.15
C ASN A 87 -33.71 5.78 -3.09
N THR A 88 -33.72 6.01 -4.42
CA THR A 88 -34.00 4.97 -5.38
C THR A 88 -32.89 3.92 -5.38
N GLU A 89 -33.26 2.68 -5.17
CA GLU A 89 -32.37 1.53 -5.32
C GLU A 89 -32.42 1.01 -6.76
N GLN A 90 -31.22 0.83 -7.36
CA GLN A 90 -31.08 0.48 -8.77
C GLN A 90 -29.86 -0.38 -9.02
N ASP A 91 -29.76 -0.91 -10.24
CA ASP A 91 -28.53 -1.57 -10.72
C ASP A 91 -27.38 -0.57 -10.81
N VAL A 92 -26.14 -1.09 -10.72
CA VAL A 92 -24.94 -0.24 -10.73
C VAL A 92 -24.75 0.45 -12.06
N GLN A 93 -24.96 1.77 -12.09
CA GLN A 93 -24.71 2.67 -13.22
C GLN A 93 -24.37 4.07 -12.71
N GLN A 94 -23.81 4.94 -13.58
CA GLN A 94 -23.29 6.25 -13.17
C GLN A 94 -24.39 7.25 -12.77
N HIS A 95 -25.55 7.20 -13.42
CA HIS A 95 -26.65 8.14 -13.18
C HIS A 95 -27.84 7.45 -12.53
N CYS A 96 -28.52 8.17 -11.67
CA CYS A 96 -29.78 7.69 -11.07
C CYS A 96 -30.88 7.60 -12.13
N ILE A 97 -31.60 6.47 -12.17
CA ILE A 97 -32.69 6.25 -13.14
C ILE A 97 -33.91 7.12 -12.86
N GLU A 98 -34.10 7.54 -11.61
CA GLU A 98 -35.27 8.31 -11.19
C GLU A 98 -35.02 9.84 -11.25
N CYS A 99 -33.98 10.33 -10.55
CA CYS A 99 -33.71 11.76 -10.48
C CYS A 99 -32.61 12.25 -11.42
N GLY A 100 -31.96 11.38 -12.18
CA GLY A 100 -30.93 11.72 -13.17
C GLY A 100 -29.59 12.19 -12.59
N VAL A 101 -29.44 12.27 -11.26
CA VAL A 101 -28.20 12.76 -10.66
C VAL A 101 -27.01 11.86 -11.03
N CYS A 102 -25.85 12.47 -11.32
CA CYS A 102 -24.59 11.77 -11.45
C CYS A 102 -24.14 11.30 -10.05
N MET A 103 -24.03 9.99 -9.82
CA MET A 103 -23.68 9.42 -8.52
C MET A 103 -22.17 9.42 -8.23
N GLY A 104 -21.33 9.69 -9.25
CA GLY A 104 -19.89 9.90 -9.12
C GLY A 104 -19.32 10.38 -10.45
N ASN A 105 -18.55 11.48 -10.43
CA ASN A 105 -17.95 12.07 -11.63
C ASN A 105 -16.96 11.09 -12.29
N TYR A 106 -16.17 10.39 -11.48
CA TYR A 106 -15.48 9.18 -11.92
C TYR A 106 -16.36 7.95 -11.66
N PHE A 107 -16.57 7.14 -12.67
CA PHE A 107 -17.28 5.87 -12.59
C PHE A 107 -16.55 4.76 -13.34
N CYS A 108 -16.31 3.65 -12.68
CA CYS A 108 -15.78 2.44 -13.28
C CYS A 108 -16.79 1.30 -13.22
N SER A 109 -17.32 0.90 -14.38
CA SER A 109 -18.31 -0.19 -14.48
C SER A 109 -17.72 -1.56 -14.10
N LYS A 110 -16.40 -1.78 -14.33
CA LYS A 110 -15.69 -3.01 -13.93
C LYS A 110 -15.56 -3.13 -12.41
N CYS A 111 -15.05 -2.08 -11.76
CA CYS A 111 -14.86 -2.06 -10.30
C CYS A 111 -16.11 -1.67 -9.50
N LYS A 112 -17.21 -1.31 -10.18
CA LYS A 112 -18.42 -0.77 -9.51
C LYS A 112 -18.09 0.40 -8.58
N PHE A 113 -17.18 1.26 -9.02
CA PHE A 113 -16.55 2.30 -8.22
C PHE A 113 -17.01 3.69 -8.66
N PHE A 114 -17.29 4.55 -7.67
CA PHE A 114 -17.74 5.91 -7.83
C PHE A 114 -16.88 6.85 -6.98
N ASP A 115 -16.46 7.99 -7.53
CA ASP A 115 -15.81 9.07 -6.79
C ASP A 115 -16.09 10.41 -7.48
N ASP A 116 -16.43 11.44 -6.71
CA ASP A 116 -16.61 12.81 -7.23
C ASP A 116 -15.28 13.57 -7.32
N ASP A 117 -14.27 13.12 -6.58
CA ASP A 117 -12.97 13.77 -6.55
C ASP A 117 -12.10 13.31 -7.73
N VAL A 118 -12.37 13.89 -8.90
CA VAL A 118 -11.62 13.61 -10.14
C VAL A 118 -10.19 14.19 -10.13
N SER A 119 -9.85 15.03 -9.14
CA SER A 119 -8.48 15.55 -8.99
C SER A 119 -7.47 14.44 -8.69
N LYS A 120 -7.94 13.30 -8.18
CA LYS A 120 -7.13 12.10 -7.98
C LYS A 120 -6.67 11.44 -9.28
N ASN A 121 -7.20 11.85 -10.45
CA ASN A 121 -6.90 11.27 -11.77
C ASN A 121 -7.00 9.73 -11.73
N GLN A 122 -8.20 9.23 -11.36
CA GLN A 122 -8.46 7.80 -11.29
C GLN A 122 -8.43 7.19 -12.70
N TYR A 123 -7.92 5.95 -12.79
CA TYR A 123 -7.96 5.12 -14.00
C TYR A 123 -8.12 3.65 -13.62
N HIS A 124 -8.59 2.82 -14.56
CA HIS A 124 -8.69 1.37 -14.37
C HIS A 124 -7.50 0.68 -15.03
N CYS A 125 -6.75 -0.10 -14.27
CA CYS A 125 -5.74 -1.00 -14.82
C CYS A 125 -6.34 -2.39 -15.03
N ASP A 126 -6.45 -2.83 -16.26
CA ASP A 126 -7.06 -4.13 -16.60
C ASP A 126 -6.25 -5.31 -16.09
N GLU A 127 -4.92 -5.22 -16.11
CA GLU A 127 -4.02 -6.26 -15.62
C GLU A 127 -4.05 -6.40 -14.10
N CYS A 128 -4.21 -5.27 -13.36
CA CYS A 128 -4.42 -5.29 -11.92
C CYS A 128 -5.86 -5.66 -11.54
N GLY A 129 -6.84 -5.48 -12.45
CA GLY A 129 -8.27 -5.65 -12.18
C GLY A 129 -8.86 -4.61 -11.23
N ILE A 130 -8.18 -3.48 -10.96
CA ILE A 130 -8.61 -2.46 -10.02
C ILE A 130 -8.39 -1.05 -10.54
N CYS A 131 -9.15 -0.09 -9.97
CA CYS A 131 -8.88 1.33 -10.20
C CYS A 131 -7.67 1.80 -9.39
N ARG A 132 -6.87 2.66 -10.02
CA ARG A 132 -5.71 3.33 -9.45
C ARG A 132 -5.92 4.84 -9.50
N ILE A 133 -5.05 5.60 -8.86
CA ILE A 133 -5.02 7.07 -8.83
C ILE A 133 -3.70 7.58 -9.38
N GLY A 134 -3.64 8.87 -9.76
CA GLY A 134 -2.42 9.55 -10.21
C GLY A 134 -2.25 9.65 -11.72
N GLY A 135 -3.24 9.22 -12.53
CA GLY A 135 -3.24 9.29 -13.99
C GLY A 135 -2.56 8.10 -14.64
N GLU A 136 -3.21 7.52 -15.65
CA GLU A 136 -2.71 6.35 -16.38
C GLU A 136 -1.35 6.61 -17.04
N GLU A 137 -1.13 7.82 -17.52
CA GLU A 137 0.10 8.27 -18.18
C GLU A 137 1.33 8.28 -17.26
N ASN A 138 1.12 8.34 -15.96
CA ASN A 138 2.17 8.39 -14.93
C ASN A 138 2.55 7.01 -14.39
N PHE A 139 1.83 5.96 -14.81
CA PHE A 139 2.03 4.60 -14.32
C PHE A 139 2.18 3.59 -15.43
N PHE A 140 2.81 2.49 -15.15
CA PHE A 140 2.86 1.32 -16.01
C PHE A 140 2.61 0.05 -15.21
N HIS A 141 1.99 -0.96 -15.82
CA HIS A 141 1.85 -2.27 -15.21
C HIS A 141 3.11 -3.10 -15.45
N CYS A 142 3.69 -3.65 -14.40
CA CYS A 142 4.78 -4.62 -14.49
C CYS A 142 4.23 -6.04 -14.37
N ASN A 143 4.18 -6.78 -15.46
CA ASN A 143 3.63 -8.15 -15.49
C ASN A 143 4.37 -9.10 -14.53
N LYS A 144 5.69 -8.93 -14.32
CA LYS A 144 6.47 -9.76 -13.41
C LYS A 144 6.12 -9.47 -11.94
N CYS A 145 5.94 -8.20 -11.60
CA CYS A 145 5.57 -7.79 -10.24
C CYS A 145 4.06 -7.93 -9.98
N GLY A 146 3.22 -8.02 -11.02
CA GLY A 146 1.76 -8.09 -10.93
C GLY A 146 1.12 -6.81 -10.37
N CYS A 147 1.72 -5.64 -10.61
CA CYS A 147 1.24 -4.37 -10.08
C CYS A 147 1.70 -3.17 -10.92
N CYS A 148 1.06 -2.00 -10.69
CA CYS A 148 1.43 -0.74 -11.31
C CYS A 148 2.49 -0.01 -10.50
N TYR A 149 3.47 0.56 -11.17
CA TYR A 149 4.49 1.46 -10.65
C TYR A 149 4.50 2.78 -11.42
N SER A 150 5.04 3.83 -10.80
CA SER A 150 5.35 5.07 -11.51
C SER A 150 6.27 4.80 -12.70
N THR A 151 6.03 5.48 -13.82
CA THR A 151 6.87 5.39 -15.04
C THR A 151 8.35 5.67 -14.78
N GLN A 152 8.69 6.44 -13.73
CA GLN A 152 10.06 6.69 -13.28
C GLN A 152 10.80 5.41 -12.86
N LEU A 153 10.08 4.37 -12.45
CA LEU A 153 10.64 3.09 -12.03
C LEU A 153 10.72 2.05 -13.14
N LYS A 154 10.29 2.39 -14.37
CA LYS A 154 10.12 1.43 -15.47
C LYS A 154 11.38 0.61 -15.75
N ASP A 155 12.55 1.27 -15.76
CA ASP A 155 13.82 0.65 -16.14
C ASP A 155 14.79 0.50 -14.95
N SER A 156 14.37 0.86 -13.73
CA SER A 156 15.23 0.93 -12.55
C SER A 156 14.77 0.05 -11.37
N HIS A 157 13.53 -0.47 -11.38
CA HIS A 157 13.06 -1.27 -10.27
C HIS A 157 13.55 -2.74 -10.36
N ILE A 158 13.85 -3.32 -9.21
CA ILE A 158 14.11 -4.75 -9.09
C ILE A 158 12.77 -5.47 -9.07
N CYS A 159 12.51 -6.28 -10.11
CA CYS A 159 11.28 -7.06 -10.17
C CYS A 159 11.24 -8.17 -9.12
N VAL A 160 10.21 -8.13 -8.30
CA VAL A 160 9.85 -9.17 -7.33
C VAL A 160 8.44 -9.66 -7.66
N GLU A 161 8.26 -10.96 -7.84
CA GLU A 161 6.94 -11.53 -8.14
C GLU A 161 5.94 -11.17 -7.05
N LYS A 162 4.76 -10.68 -7.47
CA LYS A 162 3.69 -10.24 -6.56
C LYS A 162 4.14 -9.21 -5.51
N ALA A 163 5.01 -8.28 -5.91
CA ALA A 163 5.68 -7.33 -5.03
C ALA A 163 4.76 -6.53 -4.09
N MET A 164 3.50 -6.33 -4.44
CA MET A 164 2.50 -5.63 -3.62
C MET A 164 1.44 -6.56 -2.99
N HIS A 165 1.48 -7.88 -3.25
CA HIS A 165 0.47 -8.81 -2.73
C HIS A 165 0.84 -9.34 -1.33
N HIS A 166 1.22 -8.43 -0.47
CA HIS A 166 1.52 -8.70 0.94
C HIS A 166 1.22 -7.46 1.78
N ASN A 167 1.24 -7.62 3.08
CA ASN A 167 1.05 -6.52 4.02
C ASN A 167 2.34 -5.70 4.15
N CYS A 168 2.19 -4.40 4.34
CA CYS A 168 3.30 -3.53 4.72
C CYS A 168 3.94 -4.06 6.01
N ALA A 169 5.26 -4.29 6.02
CA ALA A 169 5.96 -4.84 7.17
C ALA A 169 6.01 -3.88 8.40
N VAL A 170 5.52 -2.66 8.27
CA VAL A 170 5.50 -1.63 9.33
C VAL A 170 4.10 -1.46 9.90
N CYS A 171 3.07 -1.19 9.06
CA CYS A 171 1.71 -0.93 9.54
C CYS A 171 0.73 -2.08 9.31
N PHE A 172 1.16 -3.17 8.69
CA PHE A 172 0.39 -4.38 8.41
C PHE A 172 -0.84 -4.21 7.50
N GLU A 173 -1.03 -3.05 6.88
CA GLU A 173 -2.05 -2.83 5.86
C GLU A 173 -1.64 -3.50 4.54
N PHE A 174 -2.61 -4.10 3.82
CA PHE A 174 -2.37 -4.77 2.55
C PHE A 174 -2.00 -3.76 1.45
N LEU A 175 -0.89 -3.99 0.76
CA LEU A 175 -0.31 -3.00 -0.16
C LEU A 175 -1.01 -2.93 -1.52
N PHE A 176 -1.58 -4.02 -2.01
CA PHE A 176 -2.05 -4.08 -3.40
C PHE A 176 -3.20 -3.10 -3.70
N ASP A 177 -4.12 -2.91 -2.78
CA ASP A 177 -5.28 -2.03 -2.95
C ASP A 177 -5.33 -0.88 -1.94
N THR A 178 -4.21 -0.58 -1.29
CA THR A 178 -4.07 0.60 -0.43
C THR A 178 -4.28 1.90 -1.20
N MET A 179 -4.76 2.91 -0.49
CA MET A 179 -4.86 4.28 -1.01
C MET A 179 -3.64 5.15 -0.67
N LYS A 180 -2.68 4.60 0.09
CA LYS A 180 -1.45 5.28 0.49
C LYS A 180 -0.37 5.11 -0.57
N ASP A 181 0.52 6.09 -0.67
CA ASP A 181 1.66 6.01 -1.57
C ASP A 181 2.60 4.86 -1.19
N ILE A 182 3.02 4.10 -2.19
CA ILE A 182 3.92 2.96 -2.04
C ILE A 182 5.29 3.33 -2.61
N THR A 183 6.34 2.89 -1.93
CA THR A 183 7.72 2.98 -2.46
C THR A 183 8.35 1.59 -2.58
N VAL A 184 9.27 1.47 -3.54
CA VAL A 184 10.11 0.29 -3.74
C VAL A 184 11.49 0.59 -3.17
N LEU A 185 11.91 -0.18 -2.19
CA LEU A 185 13.24 -0.06 -1.63
C LEU A 185 14.31 -0.60 -2.60
N PRO A 186 15.58 -0.19 -2.48
CA PRO A 186 16.67 -0.67 -3.36
C PRO A 186 16.82 -2.19 -3.40
N CYS A 187 16.35 -2.89 -2.38
CA CYS A 187 16.32 -4.35 -2.32
C CYS A 187 15.14 -5.00 -3.04
N GLY A 188 14.21 -4.20 -3.60
CA GLY A 188 13.00 -4.65 -4.32
C GLY A 188 11.76 -4.83 -3.44
N HIS A 189 11.86 -4.78 -2.12
CA HIS A 189 10.70 -4.86 -1.23
C HIS A 189 9.89 -3.55 -1.26
N THR A 190 8.57 -3.69 -1.14
CA THR A 190 7.61 -2.59 -1.18
C THR A 190 7.05 -2.31 0.20
N ILE A 191 6.92 -1.05 0.55
CA ILE A 191 6.27 -0.57 1.77
C ILE A 191 5.59 0.78 1.49
N HIS A 192 4.75 1.28 2.38
CA HIS A 192 4.21 2.63 2.24
C HIS A 192 5.31 3.68 2.40
N PHE A 193 5.23 4.74 1.61
CA PHE A 193 6.19 5.84 1.67
C PHE A 193 6.23 6.52 3.05
N GLU A 194 5.05 6.76 3.66
CA GLU A 194 4.98 7.32 5.01
C GLU A 194 5.56 6.37 6.08
N CYS A 195 5.47 5.05 5.88
CA CYS A 195 6.10 4.08 6.77
C CYS A 195 7.63 4.14 6.68
N VAL A 196 8.20 4.39 5.48
CA VAL A 196 9.65 4.64 5.35
C VAL A 196 10.06 5.89 6.12
N LYS A 197 9.33 7.00 5.94
CA LYS A 197 9.60 8.24 6.67
C LYS A 197 9.52 8.06 8.19
N GLU A 198 8.57 7.26 8.66
CA GLU A 198 8.45 6.97 10.09
C GLU A 198 9.64 6.14 10.60
N MET A 199 10.08 5.14 9.82
CA MET A 199 11.31 4.40 10.13
C MET A 199 12.52 5.33 10.21
N GLU A 200 12.68 6.27 9.24
CA GLU A 200 13.77 7.25 9.24
C GLU A 200 13.74 8.17 10.47
N ARG A 201 12.56 8.62 10.92
CA ARG A 201 12.41 9.41 12.18
C ARG A 201 12.88 8.65 13.40
N HIS A 202 12.78 7.32 13.38
CA HIS A 202 13.25 6.43 14.42
C HIS A 202 14.66 5.85 14.16
N PHE A 203 15.42 6.46 13.24
CA PHE A 203 16.78 6.06 12.87
C PHE A 203 16.89 4.60 12.38
N GLN A 204 15.81 4.08 11.79
CA GLN A 204 15.75 2.76 11.18
C GLN A 204 16.00 2.91 9.68
N TYR A 205 17.18 2.50 9.21
CA TYR A 205 17.62 2.67 7.83
C TYR A 205 17.80 1.33 7.08
N SER A 206 17.25 0.26 7.62
CA SER A 206 17.30 -1.07 7.02
C SER A 206 15.89 -1.58 6.68
N CYS A 207 15.78 -2.29 5.55
CA CYS A 207 14.53 -2.90 5.12
C CYS A 207 14.00 -3.87 6.20
N PRO A 208 12.75 -3.72 6.66
CA PRO A 208 12.19 -4.58 7.71
C PRO A 208 12.02 -6.04 7.27
N VAL A 209 12.04 -6.32 5.95
CA VAL A 209 11.87 -7.67 5.40
C VAL A 209 13.22 -8.40 5.28
N CYS A 210 14.26 -7.75 4.75
CA CYS A 210 15.54 -8.41 4.46
C CYS A 210 16.74 -7.79 5.15
N SER A 211 16.55 -6.78 5.97
CA SER A 211 17.56 -6.06 6.75
C SER A 211 18.63 -5.33 5.93
N LYS A 212 18.54 -5.27 4.59
CA LYS A 212 19.47 -4.48 3.77
C LYS A 212 19.26 -2.99 4.01
N SER A 213 20.34 -2.23 4.05
CA SER A 213 20.29 -0.77 4.11
C SER A 213 19.57 -0.22 2.88
N PHE A 214 18.65 0.73 3.05
CA PHE A 214 17.88 1.31 1.96
C PHE A 214 18.29 2.75 1.60
N CYS A 215 19.25 3.32 2.33
CA CYS A 215 19.84 4.62 2.04
C CYS A 215 21.38 4.54 2.08
N ASP A 216 22.03 5.63 1.64
CA ASP A 216 23.48 5.75 1.73
C ASP A 216 23.92 5.95 3.18
N MET A 217 24.57 4.93 3.73
CA MET A 217 25.07 4.90 5.10
C MET A 217 26.56 5.24 5.21
N SER A 218 27.23 5.65 4.13
CA SER A 218 28.69 5.88 4.07
C SER A 218 29.18 6.81 5.17
N ARG A 219 28.50 7.94 5.37
CA ARG A 219 28.85 8.91 6.44
C ARG A 219 28.70 8.34 7.84
N VAL A 220 27.74 7.45 8.05
CA VAL A 220 27.52 6.77 9.34
C VAL A 220 28.65 5.79 9.57
N TRP A 221 29.04 5.05 8.52
CA TRP A 221 30.15 4.07 8.58
C TRP A 221 31.48 4.77 8.86
N GLU A 222 31.74 5.92 8.25
CA GLU A 222 32.96 6.72 8.52
C GLU A 222 33.03 7.21 9.98
N LYS A 223 31.91 7.62 10.55
CA LYS A 223 31.84 8.00 11.98
C LYS A 223 32.12 6.80 12.88
N LEU A 224 31.52 5.64 12.57
CA LEU A 224 31.79 4.41 13.31
C LEU A 224 33.26 3.96 13.21
N ASP A 225 33.90 4.15 12.06
CA ASP A 225 35.35 3.90 11.90
C ASP A 225 36.17 4.76 12.89
N GLN A 226 35.82 6.05 13.02
CA GLN A 226 36.49 6.96 13.95
C GLN A 226 36.23 6.60 15.42
N GLU A 227 35.02 6.23 15.76
CA GLU A 227 34.65 5.81 17.12
C GLU A 227 35.35 4.51 17.50
N ILE A 228 35.39 3.54 16.61
CA ILE A 228 36.10 2.25 16.79
C ILE A 228 37.59 2.50 16.99
N ALA A 229 38.22 3.35 16.16
CA ALA A 229 39.64 3.68 16.26
C ALA A 229 40.00 4.38 17.58
N SER A 230 39.08 5.16 18.13
CA SER A 230 39.27 5.91 19.39
C SER A 230 38.87 5.12 20.65
N THR A 231 38.21 3.97 20.51
CA THR A 231 37.72 3.16 21.61
C THR A 231 38.64 1.97 21.86
N PRO A 232 39.47 1.99 22.93
CA PRO A 232 40.37 0.86 23.22
C PRO A 232 39.56 -0.37 23.66
N MET A 233 39.95 -1.53 23.12
CA MET A 233 39.35 -2.79 23.51
C MET A 233 39.91 -3.28 24.85
N PRO A 234 39.06 -3.77 25.78
CA PRO A 234 39.48 -4.45 26.97
C PRO A 234 40.40 -5.66 26.62
N GLU A 235 41.44 -5.87 27.45
CA GLU A 235 42.45 -6.94 27.21
C GLU A 235 41.84 -8.32 26.96
N ILE A 236 40.74 -8.65 27.66
CA ILE A 236 40.01 -9.92 27.53
C ILE A 236 39.43 -10.16 26.14
N TYR A 237 39.30 -9.12 25.31
CA TYR A 237 38.67 -9.19 23.97
C TYR A 237 39.66 -8.86 22.84
N GLN A 238 40.93 -8.47 23.11
CA GLN A 238 41.86 -7.98 22.11
C GLN A 238 42.12 -8.99 20.96
N ASN A 239 42.09 -10.29 21.25
CA ASN A 239 42.32 -11.34 20.25
C ASN A 239 41.06 -12.16 19.94
N LYS A 240 39.89 -11.68 20.35
CA LYS A 240 38.63 -12.39 20.09
C LYS A 240 38.23 -12.23 18.65
N MET A 241 38.02 -13.34 17.95
CA MET A 241 37.45 -13.37 16.62
C MET A 241 35.98 -13.74 16.67
N VAL A 242 35.18 -13.21 15.72
CA VAL A 242 33.78 -13.52 15.59
C VAL A 242 33.41 -13.65 14.11
N TRP A 243 32.47 -14.56 13.84
CA TRP A 243 31.87 -14.69 12.53
C TRP A 243 30.72 -13.71 12.40
N ILE A 244 30.68 -13.01 11.27
CA ILE A 244 29.61 -12.07 10.93
C ILE A 244 29.00 -12.39 9.59
N LEU A 245 27.69 -12.12 9.45
CA LEU A 245 26.99 -12.05 8.19
C LEU A 245 26.63 -10.60 7.90
N CYS A 246 27.05 -10.09 6.75
CA CYS A 246 26.68 -8.77 6.29
C CYS A 246 25.29 -8.79 5.67
N ASN A 247 24.36 -7.99 6.19
CA ASN A 247 23.01 -7.89 5.66
C ASN A 247 22.98 -7.21 4.27
N ASP A 248 23.91 -6.29 3.98
CA ASP A 248 23.94 -5.54 2.73
C ASP A 248 24.44 -6.37 1.54
N CYS A 249 25.56 -7.09 1.68
CA CYS A 249 26.16 -7.85 0.60
C CYS A 249 26.04 -9.38 0.72
N GLY A 250 25.52 -9.89 1.85
CA GLY A 250 25.37 -11.32 2.10
C GLY A 250 26.67 -12.07 2.42
N GLU A 251 27.82 -11.38 2.52
CA GLU A 251 29.11 -12.02 2.80
C GLU A 251 29.20 -12.46 4.25
N THR A 252 29.75 -13.65 4.44
CA THR A 252 30.13 -14.17 5.77
C THR A 252 31.61 -14.06 5.93
N SER A 253 32.11 -13.46 7.01
CA SER A 253 33.53 -13.28 7.26
C SER A 253 33.87 -13.38 8.74
N GLU A 254 35.08 -13.76 9.05
CA GLU A 254 35.62 -13.73 10.40
C GLU A 254 36.39 -12.42 10.60
N VAL A 255 36.04 -11.70 11.66
CA VAL A 255 36.60 -10.39 11.97
C VAL A 255 36.97 -10.27 13.44
N ASN A 256 37.84 -9.33 13.77
CA ASN A 256 38.12 -9.00 15.17
C ASN A 256 36.85 -8.51 15.86
N PHE A 257 36.57 -9.02 17.03
CA PHE A 257 35.52 -8.55 17.87
C PHE A 257 35.76 -7.10 18.31
N HIS A 258 34.76 -6.26 18.19
CA HIS A 258 34.75 -4.92 18.76
C HIS A 258 33.43 -4.65 19.47
N ILE A 259 33.48 -3.98 20.63
CA ILE A 259 32.29 -3.75 21.47
C ILE A 259 31.25 -2.85 20.81
N LEU A 260 31.64 -1.96 19.89
CA LEU A 260 30.73 -1.05 19.21
C LEU A 260 30.05 -1.71 18.00
N ALA A 261 30.84 -2.24 17.06
CA ALA A 261 30.32 -2.81 15.83
C ALA A 261 31.34 -3.66 15.09
N HIS A 262 30.90 -4.43 14.09
CA HIS A 262 31.77 -5.29 13.26
C HIS A 262 31.63 -4.87 11.80
N LYS A 263 32.77 -4.62 11.14
CA LYS A 263 32.81 -4.14 9.75
C LYS A 263 32.91 -5.31 8.77
N CYS A 264 32.04 -5.31 7.77
CA CYS A 264 32.15 -6.26 6.65
C CYS A 264 33.45 -6.04 5.86
N LEU A 265 34.21 -7.09 5.64
CA LEU A 265 35.48 -7.01 4.91
C LEU A 265 35.27 -6.66 3.43
N ARG A 266 34.15 -7.11 2.82
CA ARG A 266 33.82 -6.94 1.40
C ARG A 266 33.29 -5.55 1.09
N CYS A 267 32.12 -5.17 1.63
CA CYS A 267 31.44 -3.91 1.27
C CYS A 267 31.65 -2.78 2.27
N LYS A 268 32.42 -3.00 3.35
CA LYS A 268 32.75 -2.01 4.39
C LYS A 268 31.55 -1.53 5.22
N SER A 269 30.41 -2.15 5.07
CA SER A 269 29.21 -1.85 5.86
C SER A 269 29.35 -2.34 7.30
N TYR A 270 28.72 -1.62 8.23
CA TYR A 270 28.51 -2.06 9.59
C TYR A 270 27.12 -2.67 9.84
N ASN A 271 26.29 -2.77 8.78
CA ASN A 271 25.04 -3.49 8.86
C ASN A 271 25.28 -5.00 8.86
N THR A 272 25.82 -5.48 9.97
CA THR A 272 26.24 -6.87 10.14
C THR A 272 25.60 -7.49 11.38
N ARG A 273 25.45 -8.79 11.38
CA ARG A 273 25.05 -9.57 12.55
C ARG A 273 26.05 -10.66 12.85
N GLN A 274 26.30 -10.91 14.11
CA GLN A 274 27.16 -12.01 14.55
C GLN A 274 26.45 -13.36 14.31
N THR A 275 27.19 -14.36 13.85
CA THR A 275 26.74 -15.75 13.64
C THR A 275 27.47 -16.73 14.55
N GLN A 276 26.90 -17.91 14.76
CA GLN A 276 27.50 -18.94 15.65
C GLN A 276 28.66 -19.70 15.03
N GLY A 277 29.01 -19.43 13.76
CA GLY A 277 30.13 -20.09 13.06
C GLY A 277 30.22 -19.70 11.59
N GLY A 278 31.30 -20.13 10.93
CA GLY A 278 31.56 -19.93 9.50
C GLY A 278 30.69 -20.79 8.58
N PRO A 279 30.81 -20.61 7.24
CA PRO A 279 29.98 -21.28 6.23
C PRO A 279 29.96 -22.80 6.29
N SER A 280 30.94 -23.44 6.95
CA SER A 280 31.07 -24.88 7.04
C SER A 280 30.33 -25.53 8.23
N SER A 281 29.64 -24.78 9.08
CA SER A 281 28.98 -25.30 10.27
C SER A 281 27.52 -25.75 10.04
N CYS A 282 27.04 -25.71 8.80
CA CYS A 282 25.78 -26.37 8.43
C CYS A 282 26.07 -27.86 8.16
N SER A 283 26.11 -28.68 9.18
CA SER A 283 25.98 -30.13 9.02
C SER A 283 24.64 -30.39 8.32
N PRO A 284 24.57 -31.25 7.29
CA PRO A 284 23.30 -31.64 6.70
C PRO A 284 22.51 -32.41 7.77
N GLY A 285 21.56 -31.71 8.37
CA GLY A 285 20.62 -32.33 9.32
C GLY A 285 19.84 -33.42 8.62
N ILE A 286 19.98 -34.60 9.17
CA ILE A 286 19.33 -35.87 8.95
C ILE A 286 17.88 -35.68 8.45
N THR A 287 17.67 -36.07 7.19
CA THR A 287 16.35 -36.35 6.65
C THR A 287 15.90 -37.69 7.24
N GLU A 288 15.33 -37.68 8.44
CA GLU A 288 14.57 -38.85 8.90
C GLU A 288 13.14 -38.75 8.36
N MET A 289 12.86 -39.72 7.50
CA MET A 289 11.56 -40.07 6.97
C MET A 289 10.58 -40.32 8.13
N VAL A 290 9.49 -39.59 8.12
CA VAL A 290 8.27 -40.05 8.81
C VAL A 290 7.43 -40.79 7.78
N ARG A 291 7.25 -42.05 8.03
CA ARG A 291 6.29 -42.97 7.38
C ARG A 291 4.86 -42.58 7.73
#